data_b34e5da654d208dac93148f65272a094
#
_entry.id   b34e5da654d208dac93148f65272a094
#
_cell.length_a   1.000
_cell.length_b   1.000
_cell.length_c   1.000
_cell.angle_alpha   90.00
_cell.angle_beta   90.00
_cell.angle_gamma   90.00
#
_symmetry.space_group_name_H-M   'P 1'
#
loop_
_entity.id
_entity.type
_entity.pdbx_description
1 polymer ?
#
loop_
_entity_poly.entity_id
_entity_poly.type
_entity_poly.pdbx_seq_one_letter_code
_entity_poly.pdbx_strand_id
1 'polypeptide(L)'
;MRTWTRRGRSQSPAVEGYARAGLPPRRTPWREACYCVVDLELSGLDPSTDEIISFGAVPIERGLVIAGRSLYGIARPTRPLPEASVVVHGIRTADLDEAPPLDDAIAPLLGAMAGRVLVAHAAGIERAFLSGALRRQGARLREPVLDTAVLGRLFLLEQGTTPPRFVSLGHLAETLGLPEHRPHHALSDALTTAQVFLALVSHLEKGRSETVGSLARAPGRLDAARHYSSRPGS
;
A
#
# COMPACT_ATOMS: atom_id res chain seq x y z
N MET A 1 -39.68 -29.26 2.41
CA MET A 1 -38.68 -28.43 3.03
C MET A 1 -37.30 -28.77 2.44
N ARG A 2 -36.82 -28.00 1.47
CA ARG A 2 -35.49 -28.21 0.85
C ARG A 2 -34.49 -27.33 1.60
N THR A 3 -33.65 -27.96 2.40
CA THR A 3 -32.52 -27.28 3.09
C THR A 3 -31.52 -26.88 2.02
N TRP A 4 -31.39 -25.57 1.79
CA TRP A 4 -30.30 -24.98 1.03
C TRP A 4 -29.04 -25.03 1.88
N THR A 5 -28.23 -26.07 1.70
CA THR A 5 -26.83 -26.06 2.19
C THR A 5 -26.08 -25.03 1.36
N ARG A 6 -25.63 -23.94 2.00
CA ARG A 6 -24.62 -23.02 1.47
C ARG A 6 -23.39 -23.88 1.15
N ARG A 7 -23.20 -24.27 -0.11
CA ARG A 7 -21.89 -24.75 -0.58
C ARG A 7 -20.91 -23.61 -0.32
N GLY A 8 -19.95 -23.85 0.56
CA GLY A 8 -18.84 -22.94 0.78
C GLY A 8 -18.20 -22.64 -0.57
N ARG A 9 -18.14 -21.37 -0.96
CA ARG A 9 -17.39 -20.95 -2.16
C ARG A 9 -15.96 -21.46 -1.94
N SER A 10 -15.51 -22.38 -2.78
CA SER A 10 -14.08 -22.77 -2.82
C SER A 10 -13.29 -21.50 -3.05
N GLN A 11 -12.33 -21.22 -2.18
CA GLN A 11 -11.47 -20.06 -2.35
C GLN A 11 -10.69 -20.22 -3.66
N SER A 12 -10.46 -19.10 -4.36
CA SER A 12 -9.65 -19.17 -5.58
C SER A 12 -8.20 -19.58 -5.22
N PRO A 13 -7.47 -20.27 -6.13
CA PRO A 13 -6.08 -20.65 -5.89
C PRO A 13 -5.17 -19.45 -5.48
N ALA A 14 -5.47 -18.26 -5.99
CA ALA A 14 -4.75 -17.02 -5.63
C ALA A 14 -4.98 -16.64 -4.16
N VAL A 15 -6.22 -16.71 -3.69
CA VAL A 15 -6.58 -16.45 -2.29
C VAL A 15 -5.92 -17.46 -1.36
N GLU A 16 -5.97 -18.74 -1.71
CA GLU A 16 -5.32 -19.79 -0.93
C GLU A 16 -3.79 -19.64 -0.91
N GLY A 17 -3.17 -19.29 -2.05
CA GLY A 17 -1.75 -19.01 -2.15
C GLY A 17 -1.34 -17.86 -1.25
N TYR A 18 -2.07 -16.73 -1.32
CA TYR A 18 -1.86 -15.58 -0.45
C TYR A 18 -2.05 -15.93 1.03
N ALA A 19 -3.10 -16.65 1.38
CA ALA A 19 -3.38 -17.03 2.77
C ALA A 19 -2.35 -18.00 3.36
N ARG A 20 -1.73 -18.87 2.54
CA ARG A 20 -0.68 -19.81 2.99
C ARG A 20 0.70 -19.15 3.09
N ALA A 21 0.97 -18.13 2.30
CA ALA A 21 2.26 -17.46 2.30
C ALA A 21 2.49 -16.72 3.63
N GLY A 22 3.57 -17.07 4.34
CA GLY A 22 4.00 -16.40 5.57
C GLY A 22 4.72 -15.09 5.27
N LEU A 23 4.57 -14.07 6.11
CA LEU A 23 5.39 -12.87 6.03
C LEU A 23 6.80 -13.11 6.61
N PRO A 24 7.81 -12.33 6.19
CA PRO A 24 9.12 -12.32 6.82
C PRO A 24 9.00 -12.08 8.34
N PRO A 25 9.79 -12.77 9.17
CA PRO A 25 9.85 -12.50 10.61
C PRO A 25 10.13 -11.03 10.89
N ARG A 26 9.57 -10.48 11.98
CA ARG A 26 9.76 -9.06 12.33
C ARG A 26 11.23 -8.66 12.54
N ARG A 27 12.11 -9.60 12.90
CA ARG A 27 13.56 -9.39 13.06
C ARG A 27 14.35 -9.40 11.76
N THR A 28 13.73 -9.76 10.63
CA THR A 28 14.39 -9.79 9.34
C THR A 28 14.92 -8.41 9.00
N PRO A 29 16.22 -8.25 8.68
CA PRO A 29 16.78 -7.00 8.16
C PRO A 29 15.99 -6.53 6.95
N TRP A 30 15.73 -5.24 6.84
CA TRP A 30 14.86 -4.73 5.80
C TRP A 30 15.31 -5.06 4.38
N ARG A 31 16.62 -5.13 4.14
CA ARG A 31 17.17 -5.48 2.82
C ARG A 31 16.98 -6.94 2.44
N GLU A 32 16.78 -7.81 3.43
CA GLU A 32 16.55 -9.24 3.20
C GLU A 32 15.05 -9.58 3.07
N ALA A 33 14.20 -8.68 3.51
CA ALA A 33 12.77 -8.85 3.39
C ALA A 33 12.26 -8.56 1.99
N CYS A 34 11.15 -9.20 1.63
CA CYS A 34 10.41 -8.92 0.40
C CYS A 34 9.22 -8.04 0.71
N TYR A 35 8.99 -7.04 -0.15
CA TYR A 35 7.85 -6.11 -0.03
C TYR A 35 7.03 -6.11 -1.31
N CYS A 36 5.77 -5.73 -1.17
CA CYS A 36 4.89 -5.38 -2.27
C CYS A 36 4.38 -3.96 -2.02
N VAL A 37 4.78 -3.04 -2.85
CA VAL A 37 4.25 -1.67 -2.81
C VAL A 37 2.98 -1.65 -3.62
N VAL A 38 1.89 -1.16 -3.03
CA VAL A 38 0.58 -1.11 -3.67
C VAL A 38 0.03 0.31 -3.60
N ASP A 39 -0.60 0.71 -4.68
CA ASP A 39 -1.40 1.91 -4.79
C ASP A 39 -2.73 1.59 -5.47
N LEU A 40 -3.80 2.27 -5.08
CA LEU A 40 -5.16 2.02 -5.54
C LEU A 40 -5.81 3.30 -6.09
N GLU A 41 -6.51 3.19 -7.23
CA GLU A 41 -7.48 4.20 -7.62
C GLU A 41 -8.88 3.75 -7.21
N LEU A 42 -9.66 4.68 -6.70
CA LEU A 42 -10.91 4.41 -6.03
C LEU A 42 -12.05 5.26 -6.61
N SER A 43 -13.28 4.76 -6.54
CA SER A 43 -14.46 5.57 -6.88
C SER A 43 -14.75 6.68 -5.87
N GLY A 44 -14.16 6.61 -4.69
CA GLY A 44 -14.26 7.54 -3.58
C GLY A 44 -13.51 7.00 -2.36
N LEU A 45 -13.61 7.65 -1.20
CA LEU A 45 -12.77 7.36 -0.04
C LEU A 45 -13.49 6.60 1.09
N ASP A 46 -14.76 6.26 0.94
CA ASP A 46 -15.51 5.48 1.93
C ASP A 46 -15.48 3.98 1.59
N PRO A 47 -14.71 3.15 2.32
CA PRO A 47 -14.58 1.71 2.02
C PRO A 47 -15.88 0.91 2.23
N SER A 48 -16.93 1.53 2.76
CA SER A 48 -18.27 0.91 2.89
C SER A 48 -19.12 1.06 1.63
N THR A 49 -18.88 2.06 0.82
CA THR A 49 -19.68 2.44 -0.35
C THR A 49 -18.89 2.53 -1.63
N ASP A 50 -17.59 2.79 -1.55
CA ASP A 50 -16.72 2.99 -2.69
C ASP A 50 -15.94 1.73 -3.07
N GLU A 51 -15.40 1.72 -4.29
CA GLU A 51 -14.84 0.54 -4.91
C GLU A 51 -13.42 0.80 -5.42
N ILE A 52 -12.60 -0.26 -5.44
CA ILE A 52 -11.31 -0.26 -6.15
C ILE A 52 -11.60 -0.36 -7.64
N ILE A 53 -11.09 0.58 -8.43
CA ILE A 53 -11.26 0.64 -9.88
C ILE A 53 -9.95 0.37 -10.64
N SER A 54 -8.81 0.67 -10.05
CA SER A 54 -7.53 0.17 -10.53
C SER A 54 -6.54 -0.05 -9.39
N PHE A 55 -5.51 -0.83 -9.65
CA PHE A 55 -4.44 -1.09 -8.70
C PHE A 55 -3.11 -1.23 -9.42
N GLY A 56 -2.07 -0.72 -8.77
CA GLY A 56 -0.68 -0.92 -9.14
C GLY A 56 0.06 -1.69 -8.06
N ALA A 57 0.98 -2.58 -8.44
CA ALA A 57 1.83 -3.25 -7.49
C ALA A 57 3.27 -3.36 -7.99
N VAL A 58 4.21 -3.03 -7.11
CA VAL A 58 5.65 -3.03 -7.40
C VAL A 58 6.38 -3.86 -6.36
N PRO A 59 6.93 -5.03 -6.73
CA PRO A 59 7.70 -5.84 -5.82
C PRO A 59 9.08 -5.22 -5.53
N ILE A 60 9.52 -5.35 -4.27
CA ILE A 60 10.88 -5.02 -3.83
C ILE A 60 11.48 -6.29 -3.24
N GLU A 61 12.66 -6.67 -3.72
CA GLU A 61 13.43 -7.82 -3.24
C GLU A 61 14.90 -7.42 -3.08
N ARG A 62 15.49 -7.79 -1.95
CA ARG A 62 16.90 -7.46 -1.63
C ARG A 62 17.24 -5.97 -1.72
N GLY A 63 16.28 -5.12 -1.34
CA GLY A 63 16.43 -3.65 -1.41
C GLY A 63 16.41 -3.08 -2.83
N LEU A 64 15.91 -3.83 -3.82
CA LEU A 64 15.81 -3.40 -5.22
C LEU A 64 14.37 -3.50 -5.73
N VAL A 65 13.94 -2.52 -6.50
CA VAL A 65 12.68 -2.56 -7.24
C VAL A 65 12.77 -3.59 -8.36
N ILE A 66 11.82 -4.52 -8.41
CA ILE A 66 11.76 -5.53 -9.47
C ILE A 66 10.75 -5.08 -10.53
N ALA A 67 11.12 -4.07 -11.31
CA ALA A 67 10.24 -3.42 -12.29
C ALA A 67 9.59 -4.40 -13.27
N GLY A 68 10.33 -5.44 -13.72
CA GLY A 68 9.81 -6.45 -14.65
C GLY A 68 8.72 -7.36 -14.06
N ARG A 69 8.44 -7.28 -12.75
CA ARG A 69 7.33 -7.97 -12.07
C ARG A 69 6.28 -7.02 -11.52
N SER A 70 6.37 -5.75 -11.88
CA SER A 70 5.31 -4.78 -11.57
C SER A 70 4.05 -5.13 -12.35
N LEU A 71 2.91 -4.85 -11.76
CA LEU A 71 1.62 -5.11 -12.40
C LEU A 71 0.68 -3.91 -12.27
N TYR A 72 -0.19 -3.79 -13.25
CA TYR A 72 -1.32 -2.88 -13.25
C TYR A 72 -2.58 -3.69 -13.57
N GLY A 73 -3.66 -3.40 -12.87
CA GLY A 73 -4.96 -4.01 -13.14
C GLY A 73 -6.08 -3.00 -12.97
N ILE A 74 -7.18 -3.27 -13.68
CA ILE A 74 -8.41 -2.49 -13.61
C ILE A 74 -9.56 -3.42 -13.19
N ALA A 75 -10.56 -2.85 -12.55
CA ALA A 75 -11.76 -3.56 -12.15
C ALA A 75 -13.00 -2.76 -12.53
N ARG A 76 -14.03 -3.46 -13.04
CA ARG A 76 -15.31 -2.85 -13.36
C ARG A 76 -16.07 -2.52 -12.07
N PRO A 77 -16.43 -1.24 -11.86
CA PRO A 77 -17.24 -0.85 -10.73
C PRO A 77 -18.69 -1.34 -10.90
N THR A 78 -19.42 -1.48 -9.79
CA THR A 78 -20.84 -1.86 -9.81
C THR A 78 -21.76 -0.69 -10.12
N ARG A 79 -21.25 0.54 -10.06
CA ARG A 79 -21.96 1.79 -10.30
C ARG A 79 -21.10 2.73 -11.16
N PRO A 80 -21.74 3.66 -11.90
CA PRO A 80 -21.00 4.72 -12.60
C PRO A 80 -20.08 5.48 -11.65
N LEU A 81 -18.89 5.86 -12.13
CA LEU A 81 -17.92 6.60 -11.34
C LEU A 81 -18.41 8.03 -11.09
N PRO A 82 -18.23 8.56 -9.87
CA PRO A 82 -18.44 9.99 -9.59
C PRO A 82 -17.48 10.84 -10.44
N GLU A 83 -17.96 11.97 -10.95
CA GLU A 83 -17.14 12.88 -11.73
C GLU A 83 -15.88 13.35 -11.00
N ALA A 84 -15.99 13.59 -9.69
CA ALA A 84 -14.88 13.98 -8.83
C ALA A 84 -13.73 12.97 -8.85
N SER A 85 -14.02 11.66 -8.85
CA SER A 85 -12.97 10.63 -8.93
C SER A 85 -12.33 10.59 -10.32
N VAL A 86 -13.14 10.70 -11.38
CA VAL A 86 -12.66 10.76 -12.77
C VAL A 86 -11.69 11.93 -12.99
N VAL A 87 -11.98 13.10 -12.39
CA VAL A 87 -11.07 14.26 -12.47
C VAL A 87 -9.71 13.96 -11.83
N VAL A 88 -9.67 13.17 -10.77
CA VAL A 88 -8.42 12.84 -10.06
C VAL A 88 -7.56 11.86 -10.86
N HIS A 89 -8.08 10.69 -11.22
CA HIS A 89 -7.28 9.60 -11.82
C HIS A 89 -7.45 9.48 -13.34
N GLY A 90 -8.39 10.20 -13.94
CA GLY A 90 -8.60 10.24 -15.39
C GLY A 90 -9.25 8.98 -15.99
N ILE A 91 -9.66 8.00 -15.17
CA ILE A 91 -10.32 6.78 -15.65
C ILE A 91 -11.83 7.03 -15.72
N ARG A 92 -12.42 6.83 -16.88
CA ARG A 92 -13.87 7.01 -17.07
C ARG A 92 -14.59 5.66 -16.93
N THR A 93 -15.87 5.68 -16.58
CA THR A 93 -16.69 4.46 -16.50
C THR A 93 -16.58 3.62 -17.79
N ALA A 94 -16.64 4.27 -18.96
CA ALA A 94 -16.52 3.60 -20.25
C ALA A 94 -15.17 2.89 -20.48
N ASP A 95 -14.10 3.35 -19.84
CA ASP A 95 -12.78 2.71 -19.91
C ASP A 95 -12.74 1.37 -19.14
N LEU A 96 -13.75 1.14 -18.28
CA LEU A 96 -13.88 -0.04 -17.43
C LEU A 96 -14.99 -1.01 -17.85
N ASP A 97 -15.74 -0.73 -18.92
CA ASP A 97 -16.88 -1.54 -19.35
C ASP A 97 -16.48 -3.00 -19.64
N GLU A 98 -15.31 -3.22 -20.23
CA GLU A 98 -14.76 -4.56 -20.55
C GLU A 98 -13.90 -5.12 -19.39
N ALA A 99 -13.69 -4.37 -18.31
CA ALA A 99 -12.88 -4.84 -17.19
C ALA A 99 -13.64 -5.94 -16.40
N PRO A 100 -12.93 -6.92 -15.84
CA PRO A 100 -13.54 -7.91 -14.98
C PRO A 100 -14.01 -7.29 -13.65
N PRO A 101 -14.98 -7.90 -12.96
CA PRO A 101 -15.30 -7.55 -11.59
C PRO A 101 -14.05 -7.66 -10.68
N LEU A 102 -13.97 -6.86 -9.61
CA LEU A 102 -12.81 -6.85 -8.72
C LEU A 102 -12.44 -8.24 -8.18
N ASP A 103 -13.43 -9.06 -7.85
CA ASP A 103 -13.20 -10.40 -7.30
C ASP A 103 -12.43 -11.32 -8.28
N ASP A 104 -12.53 -11.07 -9.58
CA ASP A 104 -11.80 -11.79 -10.63
C ASP A 104 -10.49 -11.08 -10.99
N ALA A 105 -10.49 -9.73 -10.98
CA ALA A 105 -9.33 -8.90 -11.32
C ALA A 105 -8.20 -9.00 -10.30
N ILE A 106 -8.51 -9.23 -9.01
CA ILE A 106 -7.57 -9.08 -7.90
C ILE A 106 -6.54 -10.23 -7.79
N ALA A 107 -6.74 -11.36 -8.49
CA ALA A 107 -5.88 -12.53 -8.37
C ALA A 107 -4.39 -12.27 -8.63
N PRO A 108 -3.96 -11.51 -9.65
CA PRO A 108 -2.56 -11.13 -9.85
C PRO A 108 -2.00 -10.31 -8.69
N LEU A 109 -2.80 -9.38 -8.13
CA LEU A 109 -2.39 -8.57 -6.96
C LEU A 109 -2.15 -9.45 -5.74
N LEU A 110 -3.01 -10.42 -5.47
CA LEU A 110 -2.82 -11.38 -4.37
C LEU A 110 -1.53 -12.19 -4.56
N GLY A 111 -1.22 -12.60 -5.78
CA GLY A 111 0.05 -13.25 -6.11
C GLY A 111 1.26 -12.36 -5.83
N ALA A 112 1.19 -11.07 -6.19
CA ALA A 112 2.25 -10.10 -5.92
C ALA A 112 2.42 -9.84 -4.41
N MET A 113 1.34 -9.83 -3.65
CA MET A 113 1.34 -9.61 -2.20
C MET A 113 1.76 -10.87 -1.40
N ALA A 114 1.66 -12.06 -1.98
CA ALA A 114 1.92 -13.33 -1.29
C ALA A 114 3.35 -13.39 -0.74
N GLY A 115 3.50 -13.55 0.58
CA GLY A 115 4.79 -13.64 1.26
C GLY A 115 5.56 -12.32 1.37
N ARG A 116 4.95 -11.18 1.01
CA ARG A 116 5.58 -9.86 1.03
C ARG A 116 4.91 -8.93 2.03
N VAL A 117 5.70 -8.10 2.69
CA VAL A 117 5.20 -7.02 3.54
C VAL A 117 4.60 -5.94 2.65
N LEU A 118 3.36 -5.57 2.91
CA LEU A 118 2.69 -4.51 2.16
C LEU A 118 3.27 -3.14 2.52
N VAL A 119 3.49 -2.31 1.51
CA VAL A 119 3.89 -0.90 1.65
C VAL A 119 2.93 -0.06 0.83
N ALA A 120 2.49 1.07 1.38
CA ALA A 120 1.68 2.05 0.66
C ALA A 120 2.01 3.47 1.15
N HIS A 121 1.53 4.48 0.44
CA HIS A 121 1.60 5.86 0.89
C HIS A 121 0.26 6.26 1.51
N ALA A 122 0.26 6.81 2.73
CA ALA A 122 -0.95 7.03 3.52
C ALA A 122 -1.80 5.75 3.69
N ALA A 123 -1.15 4.66 4.02
CA ALA A 123 -1.59 3.26 3.95
C ALA A 123 -2.94 2.93 4.61
N GLY A 124 -3.56 3.88 5.30
CA GLY A 124 -4.87 3.70 5.94
C GLY A 124 -5.98 3.37 4.95
N ILE A 125 -5.93 4.00 3.77
CA ILE A 125 -6.92 3.82 2.69
C ILE A 125 -6.75 2.44 2.06
N GLU A 126 -5.53 2.10 1.60
CA GLU A 126 -5.23 0.80 0.99
C GLU A 126 -5.58 -0.35 1.93
N ARG A 127 -5.24 -0.21 3.24
CA ARG A 127 -5.63 -1.20 4.27
C ARG A 127 -7.12 -1.42 4.35
N ALA A 128 -7.91 -0.34 4.34
CA ALA A 128 -9.36 -0.42 4.46
C ALA A 128 -9.98 -1.13 3.25
N PHE A 129 -9.63 -0.70 2.03
CA PHE A 129 -10.17 -1.25 0.79
C PHE A 129 -9.71 -2.69 0.54
N LEU A 130 -8.41 -2.98 0.69
CA LEU A 130 -7.89 -4.35 0.55
C LEU A 130 -8.44 -5.30 1.61
N SER A 131 -8.61 -4.83 2.85
CA SER A 131 -9.25 -5.65 3.90
C SER A 131 -10.70 -5.98 3.56
N GLY A 132 -11.43 -5.04 2.96
CA GLY A 132 -12.79 -5.27 2.46
C GLY A 132 -12.81 -6.30 1.33
N ALA A 133 -11.97 -6.12 0.32
CA ALA A 133 -11.86 -7.02 -0.83
C ALA A 133 -11.48 -8.45 -0.40
N LEU A 134 -10.47 -8.59 0.44
CA LEU A 134 -10.01 -9.90 0.95
C LEU A 134 -11.08 -10.61 1.79
N ARG A 135 -11.80 -9.87 2.65
CA ARG A 135 -12.89 -10.47 3.46
C ARG A 135 -14.01 -11.05 2.60
N ARG A 136 -14.37 -10.39 1.49
CA ARG A 136 -15.38 -10.94 0.56
C ARG A 136 -14.94 -12.28 -0.03
N GLN A 137 -13.64 -12.49 -0.17
CA GLN A 137 -13.04 -13.73 -0.67
C GLN A 137 -12.64 -14.74 0.43
N GLY A 138 -12.96 -14.45 1.69
CA GLY A 138 -12.66 -15.33 2.82
C GLY A 138 -11.20 -15.29 3.29
N ALA A 139 -10.45 -14.25 2.94
CA ALA A 139 -9.09 -14.01 3.40
C ALA A 139 -8.98 -12.77 4.29
N ARG A 140 -7.79 -12.54 4.85
CA ARG A 140 -7.49 -11.38 5.69
C ARG A 140 -6.20 -10.73 5.23
N LEU A 141 -6.18 -9.39 5.23
CA LEU A 141 -4.95 -8.65 4.98
C LEU A 141 -3.90 -9.00 6.05
N ARG A 142 -2.68 -9.25 5.60
CA ARG A 142 -1.55 -9.59 6.46
C ARG A 142 -0.90 -8.33 7.02
N GLU A 143 -0.58 -8.35 8.29
CA GLU A 143 0.12 -7.26 9.00
C GLU A 143 1.59 -7.64 9.27
N PRO A 144 2.53 -6.69 9.26
CA PRO A 144 2.29 -5.24 9.18
C PRO A 144 2.07 -4.72 7.76
N VAL A 145 1.37 -3.57 7.66
CA VAL A 145 1.38 -2.70 6.49
C VAL A 145 2.26 -1.50 6.83
N LEU A 146 3.25 -1.19 6.00
CA LEU A 146 4.16 -0.07 6.19
C LEU A 146 3.64 1.16 5.45
N ASP A 147 3.78 2.33 6.07
CA ASP A 147 3.27 3.60 5.56
C ASP A 147 4.42 4.58 5.29
N THR A 148 4.65 4.91 4.02
CA THR A 148 5.71 5.83 3.62
C THR A 148 5.45 7.26 4.07
N ALA A 149 4.20 7.70 4.26
CA ALA A 149 3.90 8.99 4.85
C ALA A 149 4.36 9.08 6.31
N VAL A 150 4.21 8.00 7.08
CA VAL A 150 4.71 7.90 8.46
C VAL A 150 6.24 7.86 8.48
N LEU A 151 6.87 7.06 7.61
CA LEU A 151 8.33 7.00 7.49
C LEU A 151 8.92 8.34 7.06
N GLY A 152 8.27 9.04 6.12
CA GLY A 152 8.66 10.37 5.65
C GLY A 152 8.62 11.42 6.76
N ARG A 153 7.56 11.40 7.58
CA ARG A 153 7.46 12.29 8.74
C ARG A 153 8.56 12.02 9.78
N LEU A 154 8.88 10.73 9.99
CA LEU A 154 10.00 10.37 10.88
C LEU A 154 11.34 10.86 10.32
N PHE A 155 11.57 10.68 9.01
CA PHE A 155 12.75 11.19 8.32
C PHE A 155 12.87 12.72 8.46
N LEU A 156 11.80 13.48 8.21
CA LEU A 156 11.80 14.94 8.36
C LEU A 156 12.14 15.39 9.78
N LEU A 157 11.62 14.69 10.80
CA LEU A 157 11.99 14.94 12.20
C LEU A 157 13.48 14.70 12.46
N GLU A 158 14.04 13.62 11.96
CA GLU A 158 15.47 13.30 12.09
C GLU A 158 16.37 14.33 11.36
N GLN A 159 15.82 15.02 10.34
CA GLN A 159 16.48 16.18 9.69
C GLN A 159 16.26 17.50 10.43
N GLY A 160 15.67 17.51 11.62
CA GLY A 160 15.39 18.72 12.40
C GLY A 160 14.21 19.55 11.87
N THR A 161 13.42 19.02 10.94
CA THR A 161 12.24 19.70 10.37
C THR A 161 10.97 19.22 11.07
N THR A 162 10.11 20.14 11.49
CA THR A 162 8.78 19.78 12.00
C THR A 162 7.90 19.29 10.83
N PRO A 163 7.54 18.00 10.77
CA PRO A 163 6.79 17.50 9.65
C PRO A 163 5.32 17.95 9.72
N PRO A 164 4.69 18.27 8.57
CA PRO A 164 3.27 18.54 8.52
C PRO A 164 2.45 17.31 8.95
N ARG A 165 1.17 17.54 9.25
CA ARG A 165 0.25 16.43 9.60
C ARG A 165 0.15 15.41 8.48
N PHE A 166 0.07 15.90 7.24
CA PHE A 166 0.01 15.10 6.02
C PHE A 166 1.21 15.45 5.14
N VAL A 167 1.90 14.44 4.67
CA VAL A 167 3.03 14.57 3.74
C VAL A 167 2.63 13.85 2.47
N SER A 168 2.56 14.57 1.35
CA SER A 168 2.20 13.97 0.05
C SER A 168 3.35 13.15 -0.54
N LEU A 169 3.02 12.24 -1.42
CA LEU A 169 4.01 11.42 -2.13
C LEU A 169 4.95 12.29 -2.98
N GLY A 170 4.40 13.26 -3.73
CA GLY A 170 5.18 14.19 -4.53
C GLY A 170 6.15 15.02 -3.70
N HIS A 171 5.71 15.54 -2.51
CA HIS A 171 6.60 16.28 -1.62
C HIS A 171 7.77 15.40 -1.10
N LEU A 172 7.52 14.13 -0.79
CA LEU A 172 8.60 13.22 -0.39
C LEU A 172 9.53 12.90 -1.56
N ALA A 173 9.00 12.68 -2.76
CA ALA A 173 9.81 12.45 -3.95
C ALA A 173 10.72 13.63 -4.23
N GLU A 174 10.19 14.85 -4.24
CA GLU A 174 10.96 16.10 -4.39
C GLU A 174 12.03 16.24 -3.31
N THR A 175 11.66 16.09 -2.05
CA THR A 175 12.60 16.22 -0.90
C THR A 175 13.75 15.21 -0.98
N LEU A 176 13.50 14.03 -1.52
CA LEU A 176 14.49 12.96 -1.67
C LEU A 176 15.23 13.03 -3.02
N GLY A 177 14.92 13.99 -3.88
CA GLY A 177 15.53 14.14 -5.22
C GLY A 177 15.15 13.00 -6.17
N LEU A 178 13.98 12.41 -6.01
CA LEU A 178 13.48 11.29 -6.81
C LEU A 178 12.55 11.80 -7.92
N PRO A 179 12.49 11.12 -9.08
CA PRO A 179 11.53 11.45 -10.10
C PRO A 179 10.11 11.14 -9.62
N GLU A 180 9.19 12.06 -9.85
CA GLU A 180 7.78 11.79 -9.73
C GLU A 180 7.27 11.23 -11.07
N HIS A 181 6.66 10.06 -11.04
CA HIS A 181 6.01 9.47 -12.21
C HIS A 181 4.64 10.11 -12.38
N ARG A 182 3.89 9.72 -13.44
CA ARG A 182 2.55 10.28 -13.73
C ARG A 182 1.65 10.15 -12.48
N PRO A 183 1.29 11.26 -11.79
CA PRO A 183 0.45 11.21 -10.60
C PRO A 183 -0.94 10.67 -10.91
N HIS A 184 -1.57 10.10 -9.91
CA HIS A 184 -2.94 9.53 -10.00
C HIS A 184 -3.07 8.45 -11.08
N HIS A 185 -2.04 7.62 -11.18
CA HIS A 185 -2.05 6.39 -11.94
C HIS A 185 -1.45 5.29 -11.06
N ALA A 186 -2.25 4.35 -10.63
CA ALA A 186 -1.92 3.38 -9.57
C ALA A 186 -0.52 2.73 -9.73
N LEU A 187 -0.12 2.30 -10.92
CA LEU A 187 1.21 1.72 -11.11
C LEU A 187 2.34 2.77 -10.98
N SER A 188 2.11 3.98 -11.47
CA SER A 188 3.09 5.07 -11.38
C SER A 188 3.30 5.51 -9.94
N ASP A 189 2.21 5.63 -9.18
CA ASP A 189 2.27 6.01 -7.77
C ASP A 189 2.85 4.89 -6.89
N ALA A 190 2.55 3.62 -7.20
CA ALA A 190 3.22 2.48 -6.58
C ALA A 190 4.73 2.48 -6.86
N LEU A 191 5.17 2.86 -8.07
CA LEU A 191 6.60 2.95 -8.41
C LEU A 191 7.29 4.11 -7.67
N THR A 192 6.68 5.29 -7.66
CA THR A 192 7.17 6.45 -6.89
C THR A 192 7.25 6.10 -5.40
N THR A 193 6.20 5.46 -4.85
CA THR A 193 6.16 4.99 -3.46
C THR A 193 7.26 3.98 -3.16
N ALA A 194 7.59 3.07 -4.10
CA ALA A 194 8.67 2.10 -3.94
C ALA A 194 10.04 2.79 -3.86
N GLN A 195 10.29 3.77 -4.70
CA GLN A 195 11.53 4.56 -4.67
C GLN A 195 11.64 5.39 -3.38
N VAL A 196 10.57 6.07 -2.99
CA VAL A 196 10.46 6.83 -1.73
C VAL A 196 10.71 5.90 -0.54
N PHE A 197 10.09 4.71 -0.50
CA PHE A 197 10.29 3.74 0.57
C PHE A 197 11.77 3.36 0.71
N LEU A 198 12.43 2.98 -0.38
CA LEU A 198 13.85 2.58 -0.37
C LEU A 198 14.75 3.73 0.10
N ALA A 199 14.54 4.95 -0.38
CA ALA A 199 15.29 6.12 0.02
C ALA A 199 15.11 6.42 1.51
N LEU A 200 13.85 6.47 2.00
CA LEU A 200 13.54 6.73 3.40
C LEU A 200 14.19 5.70 4.33
N VAL A 201 14.04 4.39 4.03
CA VAL A 201 14.60 3.35 4.90
C VAL A 201 16.12 3.40 4.88
N SER A 202 16.75 3.67 3.73
CA SER A 202 18.20 3.86 3.63
C SER A 202 18.70 5.07 4.46
N HIS A 203 17.93 6.13 4.54
CA HIS A 203 18.24 7.28 5.43
C HIS A 203 18.09 6.93 6.91
N LEU A 204 16.98 6.29 7.28
CA LEU A 204 16.69 5.89 8.66
C LEU A 204 17.69 4.85 9.18
N GLU A 205 18.27 4.03 8.30
CA GLU A 205 19.29 3.02 8.64
C GLU A 205 20.63 3.63 9.05
N LYS A 206 20.95 4.87 8.65
CA LYS A 206 22.24 5.52 8.98
C LYS A 206 22.49 5.60 10.49
N GLY A 207 21.44 5.69 11.30
CA GLY A 207 21.55 5.76 12.76
C GLY A 207 21.47 4.41 13.48
N ARG A 208 20.91 3.37 12.81
CA ARG A 208 20.68 2.03 13.37
C ARG A 208 20.18 1.06 12.31
N SER A 209 20.47 -0.24 12.50
CA SER A 209 19.91 -1.29 11.63
C SER A 209 18.39 -1.32 11.69
N GLU A 210 17.73 -1.21 10.54
CA GLU A 210 16.29 -1.31 10.42
C GLU A 210 15.87 -2.76 10.07
N THR A 211 14.76 -3.17 10.66
CA THR A 211 14.12 -4.47 10.42
C THR A 211 12.66 -4.27 10.05
N VAL A 212 11.99 -5.29 9.53
CA VAL A 212 10.54 -5.25 9.31
C VAL A 212 9.79 -4.80 10.58
N GLY A 213 10.21 -5.27 11.75
CA GLY A 213 9.59 -4.93 13.02
C GLY A 213 9.86 -3.50 13.48
N SER A 214 11.05 -2.95 13.25
CA SER A 214 11.36 -1.55 13.60
C SER A 214 10.60 -0.58 12.69
N LEU A 215 10.50 -0.88 11.39
CA LEU A 215 9.70 -0.10 10.45
C LEU A 215 8.22 -0.13 10.79
N ALA A 216 7.70 -1.30 11.19
CA ALA A 216 6.30 -1.42 11.63
C ALA A 216 5.99 -0.63 12.93
N ARG A 217 7.02 -0.28 13.72
CA ARG A 217 6.88 0.58 14.91
C ARG A 217 7.11 2.07 14.64
N ALA A 218 7.31 2.48 13.38
CA ALA A 218 7.50 3.88 13.01
C ALA A 218 6.40 4.83 13.55
N PRO A 219 5.10 4.47 13.56
CA PRO A 219 4.07 5.32 14.17
C PRO A 219 4.37 5.66 15.64
N GLY A 220 4.70 4.66 16.46
CA GLY A 220 5.03 4.87 17.87
C GLY A 220 6.34 5.67 18.08
N ARG A 221 7.32 5.53 17.19
CA ARG A 221 8.54 6.38 17.19
C ARG A 221 8.21 7.84 16.92
N LEU A 222 7.32 8.08 15.95
CA LEU A 222 6.87 9.42 15.58
C LEU A 222 6.14 10.10 16.75
N ASP A 223 5.28 9.37 17.45
CA ASP A 223 4.56 9.89 18.62
C ASP A 223 5.52 10.20 19.78
N ALA A 224 6.46 9.30 20.07
CA ALA A 224 7.47 9.52 21.12
C ALA A 224 8.34 10.75 20.83
N ALA A 225 8.78 10.96 19.60
CA ALA A 225 9.59 12.11 19.20
C ALA A 225 8.84 13.42 19.37
N ARG A 226 7.55 13.48 19.07
CA ARG A 226 6.69 14.66 19.27
C ARG A 226 6.55 15.05 20.73
N HIS A 227 6.36 14.07 21.62
CA HIS A 227 6.27 14.33 23.06
C HIS A 227 7.57 14.86 23.65
N TYR A 228 8.72 14.50 23.08
CA TYR A 228 10.01 15.03 23.51
C TYR A 228 10.21 16.47 23.05
N SER A 229 9.83 16.80 21.81
CA SER A 229 9.95 18.16 21.24
C SER A 229 8.98 19.18 21.85
N SER A 230 7.89 18.73 22.49
CA SER A 230 6.87 19.58 23.11
C SER A 230 7.12 19.86 24.61
N ARG A 231 8.20 19.35 25.21
CA ARG A 231 8.60 19.73 26.57
C ARG A 231 9.27 21.08 26.51
N PRO A 232 8.75 22.15 27.20
CA PRO A 232 9.45 23.41 27.32
C PRO A 232 10.80 23.15 28.02
N GLY A 233 11.87 23.70 27.43
CA GLY A 233 13.24 23.45 27.86
C GLY A 233 13.43 23.65 29.35
N SER A 234 14.08 22.68 29.97
CA SER A 234 14.76 22.82 31.25
C SER A 234 16.07 23.56 31.06
#